data_bbe05f128b9086af714eeda24ec6e9f1
#
_entry.id   bbe05f128b9086af714eeda24ec6e9f1
#
_cell.length_a   1.000
_cell.length_b   1.000
_cell.length_c   1.000
_cell.angle_alpha   90.00
_cell.angle_beta   90.00
_cell.angle_gamma   90.00
#
_symmetry.space_group_name_H-M   'P 1'
#
loop_
_entity.id
_entity.type
_entity.pdbx_description
1 polymer ?
#
loop_
_entity_poly.entity_id
_entity_poly.type
_entity_poly.pdbx_seq_one_letter_code
_entity_poly.pdbx_strand_id
1 'polypeptide(L)'
;MKGNAISINKMSIRFFLIFAGLFIFSAVSSQSIPHLKFRKQIIAAESAESAGVFDVNGDDFLDIVSGSYWYEGPLFLKRHLIGQVKRVNEYFDDFSTIPLDVNGDGKTDFITGGWFNKTLLWRENPGNDNEWQTHDIAVTGNIESTRSWDVDGNGFDEIIPNTPGLPLAYYTLIRDKNNKPQGQFTKTQVAAKHGHGLGFGDINGDGRGDFVVSDGWLEAPEDREHKAWNFHPDFNLGDASVPVVVADVNQDGRNDLIVGQGHSYGLDWYEQKRDGKLIKFIKHAIDPFQSQYHTMEWADIDNDGQMELITGKRYRAHNGRDPGDNDSPGLYYFKWNGESFTKNIISYGPFGVGKGTGVFLSIADLHKTGRKDIIVAGKDGLYVFFNEAP
;
A
#
# COMPACT_ATOMS: atom_id res chain seq x y z
N MET A 1 -24.12 64.22 -86.58
CA MET A 1 -22.82 63.68 -86.90
C MET A 1 -22.31 62.90 -85.69
N LYS A 2 -21.84 61.75 -85.94
CA LYS A 2 -21.67 60.67 -84.96
C LYS A 2 -20.51 60.96 -84.01
N GLY A 3 -20.72 60.89 -82.70
CA GLY A 3 -19.69 60.91 -81.66
C GLY A 3 -19.54 59.50 -81.00
N ASN A 4 -18.33 58.97 -81.10
CA ASN A 4 -17.94 57.71 -80.59
C ASN A 4 -17.82 57.74 -79.04
N ALA A 5 -18.48 56.81 -78.37
CA ALA A 5 -18.31 56.59 -76.93
C ALA A 5 -17.17 55.56 -76.70
N ILE A 6 -16.21 55.95 -75.88
CA ILE A 6 -15.10 55.11 -75.44
C ILE A 6 -15.55 54.27 -74.20
N SER A 7 -15.49 52.95 -74.34
CA SER A 7 -15.77 51.97 -73.22
C SER A 7 -14.55 51.91 -72.29
N ILE A 8 -14.76 52.14 -71.00
CA ILE A 8 -13.73 51.96 -69.96
C ILE A 8 -13.93 50.58 -69.34
N ASN A 9 -12.95 49.72 -69.58
CA ASN A 9 -12.90 48.39 -68.96
C ASN A 9 -12.64 48.48 -67.42
N LYS A 10 -13.53 47.92 -66.62
CA LYS A 10 -13.30 47.76 -65.20
C LYS A 10 -12.36 46.60 -64.94
N MET A 11 -11.18 46.89 -64.46
CA MET A 11 -10.20 45.93 -63.98
C MET A 11 -10.54 45.54 -62.55
N SER A 12 -10.98 44.25 -62.33
CA SER A 12 -11.26 43.71 -61.05
C SER A 12 -9.95 43.31 -60.33
N ILE A 13 -9.61 44.05 -59.32
CA ILE A 13 -8.50 43.68 -58.40
C ILE A 13 -9.01 42.61 -57.41
N ARG A 14 -8.52 41.38 -57.55
CA ARG A 14 -8.72 40.32 -56.55
C ARG A 14 -7.69 40.51 -55.48
N PHE A 15 -8.14 40.83 -54.25
CA PHE A 15 -7.32 40.79 -53.08
C PHE A 15 -7.17 39.30 -52.62
N PHE A 16 -5.96 38.77 -52.68
CA PHE A 16 -5.58 37.51 -52.05
C PHE A 16 -5.26 37.82 -50.58
N LEU A 17 -6.15 37.42 -49.66
CA LEU A 17 -5.87 37.40 -48.25
C LEU A 17 -5.02 36.14 -47.93
N ILE A 18 -3.71 36.35 -47.67
CA ILE A 18 -2.81 35.34 -47.18
C ILE A 18 -3.08 35.23 -45.63
N PHE A 19 -3.76 34.18 -45.21
CA PHE A 19 -3.84 33.83 -43.80
C PHE A 19 -2.48 33.22 -43.37
N ALA A 20 -1.64 34.00 -42.73
CA ALA A 20 -0.46 33.51 -42.03
C ALA A 20 -0.96 32.89 -40.72
N GLY A 21 -1.13 31.55 -40.70
CA GLY A 21 -1.38 30.81 -39.49
C GLY A 21 -0.14 30.84 -38.59
N LEU A 22 -0.22 31.59 -37.48
CA LEU A 22 0.78 31.50 -36.41
C LEU A 22 0.60 30.15 -35.71
N PHE A 23 1.43 29.18 -36.05
CA PHE A 23 1.60 27.98 -35.23
C PHE A 23 2.38 28.38 -33.97
N ILE A 24 1.67 28.59 -32.86
CA ILE A 24 2.29 28.67 -31.52
C ILE A 24 2.69 27.24 -31.16
N PHE A 25 3.96 26.89 -31.39
CA PHE A 25 4.55 25.73 -30.76
C PHE A 25 4.69 26.04 -29.25
N SER A 26 3.76 25.56 -28.43
CA SER A 26 4.00 25.47 -27.00
C SER A 26 5.13 24.47 -26.83
N ALA A 27 6.33 24.97 -26.55
CA ALA A 27 7.41 24.13 -26.08
C ALA A 27 6.92 23.56 -24.71
N VAL A 28 6.48 22.31 -24.70
CA VAL A 28 6.34 21.57 -23.46
C VAL A 28 7.76 21.42 -22.92
N SER A 29 8.12 22.29 -21.98
CA SER A 29 9.32 22.12 -21.20
C SER A 29 9.14 20.81 -20.43
N SER A 30 9.82 19.77 -20.84
CA SER A 30 10.02 18.59 -20.01
C SER A 30 10.81 19.06 -18.79
N GLN A 31 10.12 19.50 -17.76
CA GLN A 31 10.73 19.60 -16.44
C GLN A 31 11.10 18.18 -16.06
N SER A 32 12.39 17.92 -15.95
CA SER A 32 12.87 16.68 -15.34
C SER A 32 12.24 16.63 -13.94
N ILE A 33 11.35 15.66 -13.70
CA ILE A 33 10.81 15.40 -12.37
C ILE A 33 12.03 15.10 -11.50
N PRO A 34 12.31 15.90 -10.45
CA PRO A 34 13.47 15.66 -9.63
C PRO A 34 13.34 14.29 -8.98
N HIS A 35 14.37 13.46 -9.11
CA HIS A 35 14.39 12.18 -8.39
C HIS A 35 14.38 12.45 -6.89
N LEU A 36 13.52 11.75 -6.16
CA LEU A 36 13.52 11.81 -4.70
C LEU A 36 14.86 11.31 -4.17
N LYS A 37 15.35 11.99 -3.16
CA LYS A 37 16.60 11.66 -2.49
C LYS A 37 16.32 11.10 -1.11
N PHE A 38 16.83 9.93 -0.84
CA PHE A 38 16.66 9.26 0.44
C PHE A 38 17.98 9.11 1.19
N ARG A 39 17.97 9.53 2.47
CA ARG A 39 19.06 9.22 3.39
C ARG A 39 18.73 7.93 4.14
N LYS A 40 19.49 6.89 3.88
CA LYS A 40 19.33 5.58 4.52
C LYS A 40 19.94 5.58 5.92
N GLN A 41 19.17 5.14 6.91
CA GLN A 41 19.64 4.96 8.29
C GLN A 41 19.22 3.58 8.80
N ILE A 42 20.18 2.81 9.33
CA ILE A 42 19.88 1.59 10.09
C ILE A 42 19.42 2.00 11.49
N ILE A 43 18.29 1.44 11.92
CA ILE A 43 17.76 1.61 13.27
C ILE A 43 18.16 0.43 14.13
N ALA A 44 17.96 -0.80 13.60
CA ALA A 44 18.25 -2.02 14.32
C ALA A 44 18.62 -3.17 13.39
N ALA A 45 19.34 -4.15 13.92
CA ALA A 45 19.70 -5.36 13.21
C ALA A 45 18.70 -6.51 13.44
N GLU A 46 17.68 -6.30 14.26
CA GLU A 46 16.60 -7.27 14.48
C GLU A 46 15.88 -7.58 13.17
N SER A 47 15.63 -8.87 12.93
CA SER A 47 15.09 -9.37 11.66
C SER A 47 13.56 -9.56 11.69
N ALA A 48 12.82 -8.73 12.45
CA ALA A 48 11.37 -8.64 12.34
C ALA A 48 10.97 -8.18 10.93
N GLU A 49 9.81 -8.62 10.44
CA GLU A 49 9.36 -8.32 9.08
C GLU A 49 8.21 -7.30 9.05
N SER A 50 7.84 -6.73 10.21
CA SER A 50 6.83 -5.69 10.36
C SER A 50 7.40 -4.46 11.04
N ALA A 51 6.99 -3.27 10.59
CA ALA A 51 7.25 -2.01 11.28
C ALA A 51 6.03 -1.09 11.20
N GLY A 52 5.60 -0.57 12.36
CA GLY A 52 4.57 0.46 12.49
C GLY A 52 5.13 1.77 13.02
N VAL A 53 4.39 2.84 12.84
CA VAL A 53 4.80 4.19 13.25
C VAL A 53 3.64 4.89 13.96
N PHE A 54 3.85 5.30 15.19
CA PHE A 54 2.93 6.10 15.99
C PHE A 54 3.64 6.69 17.21
N ASP A 55 3.03 7.67 17.86
CA ASP A 55 3.52 8.24 19.12
C ASP A 55 3.18 7.26 20.26
N VAL A 56 4.19 6.57 20.79
CA VAL A 56 4.04 5.54 21.83
C VAL A 56 3.95 6.15 23.21
N ASN A 57 4.72 7.22 23.48
CA ASN A 57 4.92 7.78 24.81
C ASN A 57 4.15 9.09 25.04
N GLY A 58 3.46 9.63 24.03
CA GLY A 58 2.66 10.85 24.13
C GLY A 58 3.49 12.14 24.11
N ASP A 59 4.67 12.14 23.45
CA ASP A 59 5.56 13.29 23.38
C ASP A 59 5.47 14.10 22.07
N ASP A 60 4.47 13.77 21.23
CA ASP A 60 4.20 14.36 19.92
C ASP A 60 5.27 14.03 18.83
N PHE A 61 6.25 13.20 19.11
CA PHE A 61 7.13 12.62 18.09
C PHE A 61 6.65 11.21 17.73
N LEU A 62 6.83 10.87 16.46
CA LEU A 62 6.52 9.52 15.99
C LEU A 62 7.65 8.57 16.36
N ASP A 63 7.28 7.44 16.96
CA ASP A 63 8.16 6.34 17.30
C ASP A 63 8.02 5.21 16.26
N ILE A 64 8.97 4.29 16.26
CA ILE A 64 8.95 3.11 15.41
C ILE A 64 8.76 1.87 16.26
N VAL A 65 7.76 1.05 15.93
CA VAL A 65 7.50 -0.24 16.57
C VAL A 65 7.85 -1.36 15.60
N SER A 66 8.69 -2.32 16.04
CA SER A 66 9.07 -3.48 15.23
C SER A 66 9.45 -4.66 16.11
N GLY A 67 8.73 -5.78 15.97
CA GLY A 67 8.97 -6.99 16.74
C GLY A 67 8.86 -6.78 18.25
N SER A 68 9.95 -7.04 18.95
CA SER A 68 10.00 -6.98 20.43
C SER A 68 10.21 -5.58 21.00
N TYR A 69 10.42 -4.57 20.17
CA TYR A 69 10.88 -3.25 20.63
C TYR A 69 10.14 -2.09 19.96
N TRP A 70 10.12 -0.95 20.67
CA TRP A 70 9.88 0.34 20.05
C TRP A 70 11.11 1.24 20.20
N TYR A 71 11.27 2.18 19.28
CA TYR A 71 12.42 3.08 19.17
C TYR A 71 11.93 4.51 19.24
N GLU A 72 12.38 5.23 20.29
CA GLU A 72 11.94 6.58 20.63
C GLU A 72 12.39 7.59 19.58
N GLY A 73 11.41 8.30 19.00
CA GLY A 73 11.66 9.40 18.08
C GLY A 73 12.21 10.65 18.77
N PRO A 74 12.69 11.63 18.04
CA PRO A 74 12.90 11.66 16.59
C PRO A 74 14.24 11.04 16.15
N LEU A 75 15.09 10.59 17.07
CA LEU A 75 16.46 10.12 16.77
C LEU A 75 16.57 8.58 16.67
N PHE A 76 15.62 7.86 17.25
CA PHE A 76 15.55 6.39 17.27
C PHE A 76 16.77 5.70 17.89
N LEU A 77 17.49 6.40 18.78
CA LEU A 77 18.69 5.89 19.45
C LEU A 77 18.35 5.09 20.72
N LYS A 78 17.22 5.37 21.32
CA LYS A 78 16.76 4.75 22.55
C LYS A 78 15.71 3.68 22.23
N ARG A 79 15.96 2.49 22.74
CA ARG A 79 15.14 1.31 22.50
C ARG A 79 14.46 0.86 23.78
N HIS A 80 13.19 0.52 23.70
CA HIS A 80 12.36 0.04 24.80
C HIS A 80 11.78 -1.33 24.48
N LEU A 81 11.70 -2.21 25.49
CA LEU A 81 11.14 -3.54 25.32
C LEU A 81 9.61 -3.48 25.36
N ILE A 82 8.98 -3.97 24.34
CA ILE A 82 7.52 -4.20 24.29
C ILE A 82 7.20 -5.56 24.98
N GLY A 83 7.96 -6.58 24.64
CA GLY A 83 7.81 -7.94 25.09
C GLY A 83 8.38 -8.92 24.07
N GLN A 84 8.58 -10.15 24.49
CA GLN A 84 9.17 -11.14 23.60
C GLN A 84 8.23 -11.53 22.47
N VAL A 85 8.76 -11.55 21.24
CA VAL A 85 8.13 -12.14 20.06
C VAL A 85 8.74 -13.51 19.84
N LYS A 86 7.89 -14.54 19.66
CA LYS A 86 8.34 -15.90 19.39
C LYS A 86 9.13 -15.95 18.09
N ARG A 87 10.31 -16.55 18.16
CA ARG A 87 11.12 -16.81 16.96
C ARG A 87 10.97 -18.28 16.52
N VAL A 88 10.72 -18.48 15.24
CA VAL A 88 10.66 -19.80 14.61
C VAL A 88 11.56 -19.78 13.37
N ASN A 89 12.69 -20.46 13.44
CA ASN A 89 13.75 -20.41 12.41
C ASN A 89 14.23 -18.96 12.17
N GLU A 90 14.01 -18.43 10.96
CA GLU A 90 14.38 -17.07 10.56
C GLU A 90 13.24 -16.04 10.80
N TYR A 91 12.09 -16.46 11.34
CA TYR A 91 10.93 -15.58 11.51
C TYR A 91 10.73 -15.16 12.94
N PHE A 92 10.45 -13.89 13.16
CA PHE A 92 9.71 -13.43 14.32
C PHE A 92 8.22 -13.49 13.99
N ASP A 93 7.43 -14.10 14.87
CA ASP A 93 5.99 -14.37 14.66
C ASP A 93 5.15 -13.13 14.95
N ASP A 94 5.38 -12.08 14.13
CA ASP A 94 4.84 -10.74 14.22
C ASP A 94 4.84 -10.12 12.82
N PHE A 95 3.70 -10.23 12.10
CA PHE A 95 3.62 -9.96 10.66
C PHE A 95 2.78 -8.73 10.30
N SER A 96 2.42 -7.93 11.29
CA SER A 96 1.78 -6.64 11.12
C SER A 96 1.98 -5.75 12.34
N THR A 97 1.81 -4.43 12.18
CA THR A 97 1.83 -3.48 13.29
C THR A 97 0.81 -2.40 12.97
N ILE A 98 -0.44 -2.60 13.41
CA ILE A 98 -1.57 -1.71 13.13
C ILE A 98 -1.86 -0.90 14.40
N PRO A 99 -1.52 0.40 14.43
CA PRO A 99 -1.75 1.25 15.60
C PRO A 99 -3.25 1.51 15.80
N LEU A 100 -3.72 1.33 17.03
CA LEU A 100 -5.12 1.59 17.40
C LEU A 100 -5.22 1.69 18.93
N ASP A 101 -5.96 2.67 19.48
CA ASP A 101 -6.38 2.65 20.87
C ASP A 101 -7.51 1.62 21.01
N VAL A 102 -7.17 0.39 21.47
CA VAL A 102 -8.09 -0.75 21.50
C VAL A 102 -9.00 -0.73 22.73
N ASN A 103 -8.50 -0.26 23.86
CA ASN A 103 -9.24 -0.27 25.13
C ASN A 103 -9.86 1.09 25.50
N GLY A 104 -9.58 2.15 24.71
CA GLY A 104 -10.11 3.47 24.93
C GLY A 104 -9.49 4.22 26.10
N ASP A 105 -8.21 3.91 26.45
CA ASP A 105 -7.48 4.59 27.52
C ASP A 105 -6.71 5.83 27.06
N GLY A 106 -6.73 6.10 25.76
CA GLY A 106 -6.10 7.26 25.13
C GLY A 106 -4.63 7.05 24.77
N LYS A 107 -4.08 5.84 24.96
CA LYS A 107 -2.76 5.45 24.50
C LYS A 107 -2.91 4.58 23.25
N THR A 108 -1.98 4.72 22.34
CA THR A 108 -1.99 3.91 21.13
C THR A 108 -1.40 2.54 21.41
N ASP A 109 -2.23 1.51 21.28
CA ASP A 109 -1.86 0.10 21.26
C ASP A 109 -1.50 -0.31 19.83
N PHE A 110 -1.20 -1.59 19.59
CA PHE A 110 -1.16 -2.10 18.22
C PHE A 110 -1.69 -3.53 18.09
N ILE A 111 -2.26 -3.81 16.92
CA ILE A 111 -2.76 -5.12 16.55
C ILE A 111 -1.73 -5.80 15.65
N THR A 112 -1.52 -7.08 15.89
CA THR A 112 -0.64 -7.95 15.12
C THR A 112 -1.18 -9.37 15.05
N GLY A 113 -0.53 -10.18 14.24
CA GLY A 113 -0.75 -11.60 14.13
C GLY A 113 0.44 -12.29 13.50
N GLY A 114 0.46 -13.59 13.52
CA GLY A 114 1.58 -14.34 12.98
C GLY A 114 1.19 -15.70 12.42
N TRP A 115 2.11 -16.28 11.67
CA TRP A 115 1.90 -17.56 11.02
C TRP A 115 1.88 -18.74 11.99
N PHE A 116 2.73 -18.70 13.02
CA PHE A 116 3.01 -19.87 13.85
C PHE A 116 2.12 -19.93 15.10
N ASN A 117 1.77 -18.80 15.69
CA ASN A 117 0.86 -18.73 16.84
C ASN A 117 -0.62 -18.82 16.42
N LYS A 118 -0.93 -18.53 15.15
CA LYS A 118 -2.28 -18.67 14.56
C LYS A 118 -3.33 -17.80 15.23
N THR A 119 -2.90 -16.72 15.86
CA THR A 119 -3.75 -15.84 16.67
C THR A 119 -3.62 -14.41 16.19
N LEU A 120 -4.75 -13.76 15.95
CA LEU A 120 -4.85 -12.32 15.89
C LEU A 120 -4.89 -11.79 17.32
N LEU A 121 -4.01 -10.86 17.64
CA LEU A 121 -3.84 -10.34 18.99
C LEU A 121 -3.55 -8.83 18.96
N TRP A 122 -3.66 -8.18 20.11
CA TRP A 122 -3.19 -6.82 20.30
C TRP A 122 -2.28 -6.73 21.52
N ARG A 123 -1.40 -5.73 21.51
CA ARG A 123 -0.49 -5.42 22.59
C ARG A 123 -0.86 -4.08 23.20
N GLU A 124 -1.19 -4.12 24.49
CA GLU A 124 -1.62 -2.97 25.28
C GLU A 124 -0.44 -2.12 25.71
N ASN A 125 -0.46 -0.85 25.28
CA ASN A 125 0.54 0.13 25.69
C ASN A 125 0.34 0.55 27.16
N PRO A 126 1.25 0.22 28.08
CA PRO A 126 1.11 0.59 29.47
C PRO A 126 1.32 2.08 29.74
N GLY A 127 1.84 2.86 28.75
CA GLY A 127 2.22 4.26 28.90
C GLY A 127 3.46 4.47 29.77
N ASN A 128 4.28 3.44 29.92
CA ASN A 128 5.56 3.47 30.66
C ASN A 128 6.48 2.35 30.14
N ASP A 129 7.67 2.19 30.74
CA ASP A 129 8.68 1.20 30.32
C ASP A 129 8.41 -0.26 30.79
N ASN A 130 7.21 -0.59 31.26
CA ASN A 130 6.86 -1.97 31.54
C ASN A 130 6.63 -2.76 30.27
N GLU A 131 6.76 -4.10 30.34
CA GLU A 131 6.32 -4.97 29.23
C GLU A 131 4.83 -4.79 28.95
N TRP A 132 4.48 -4.80 27.67
CA TRP A 132 3.12 -4.64 27.19
C TRP A 132 2.33 -5.94 27.39
N GLN A 133 1.11 -5.84 27.88
CA GLN A 133 0.23 -7.01 27.96
C GLN A 133 -0.21 -7.43 26.55
N THR A 134 -0.31 -8.74 26.37
CA THR A 134 -0.81 -9.34 25.13
C THR A 134 -2.20 -9.89 25.35
N HIS A 135 -3.13 -9.51 24.47
CA HIS A 135 -4.53 -9.92 24.51
C HIS A 135 -4.91 -10.59 23.20
N ASP A 136 -5.48 -11.78 23.27
CA ASP A 136 -5.97 -12.49 22.11
C ASP A 136 -7.29 -11.89 21.61
N ILE A 137 -7.37 -11.60 20.32
CA ILE A 137 -8.62 -11.22 19.64
C ILE A 137 -9.33 -12.48 19.16
N ALA A 138 -8.62 -13.34 18.41
CA ALA A 138 -9.19 -14.57 17.88
C ALA A 138 -8.11 -15.57 17.45
N VAL A 139 -8.40 -16.85 17.57
CA VAL A 139 -7.66 -17.90 16.87
C VAL A 139 -8.17 -17.96 15.44
N THR A 140 -7.33 -17.57 14.49
CA THR A 140 -7.72 -17.39 13.07
C THR A 140 -7.13 -18.45 12.14
N GLY A 141 -6.02 -19.07 12.54
CA GLY A 141 -5.15 -19.87 11.68
C GLY A 141 -3.90 -19.09 11.28
N ASN A 142 -3.13 -19.64 10.34
CA ASN A 142 -1.88 -19.02 9.89
C ASN A 142 -2.13 -17.67 9.24
N ILE A 143 -1.61 -16.58 9.83
CA ILE A 143 -1.75 -15.22 9.33
C ILE A 143 -0.50 -14.86 8.54
N GLU A 144 -0.67 -14.53 7.26
CA GLU A 144 0.43 -14.06 6.39
C GLU A 144 0.73 -12.57 6.58
N SER A 145 -0.31 -11.78 6.76
CA SER A 145 -0.26 -10.36 7.12
C SER A 145 -1.66 -9.93 7.58
N THR A 146 -1.75 -8.79 8.24
CA THR A 146 -3.04 -8.20 8.64
C THR A 146 -3.14 -6.80 8.07
N ARG A 147 -4.32 -6.38 7.66
CA ARG A 147 -4.61 -5.02 7.19
C ARG A 147 -5.78 -4.44 7.96
N SER A 148 -5.94 -3.12 7.87
CA SER A 148 -7.09 -2.41 8.37
C SER A 148 -7.71 -1.57 7.25
N TRP A 149 -9.04 -1.62 7.15
CA TRP A 149 -9.84 -0.83 6.21
C TRP A 149 -11.22 -0.57 6.80
N ASP A 150 -11.82 0.57 6.47
CA ASP A 150 -13.22 0.88 6.79
C ASP A 150 -14.16 0.03 5.90
N VAL A 151 -14.40 -1.22 6.33
CA VAL A 151 -15.14 -2.21 5.55
C VAL A 151 -16.63 -1.90 5.53
N ASP A 152 -17.19 -1.44 6.64
CA ASP A 152 -18.62 -1.18 6.76
C ASP A 152 -19.03 0.27 6.40
N GLY A 153 -18.05 1.18 6.18
CA GLY A 153 -18.26 2.55 5.77
C GLY A 153 -18.70 3.47 6.92
N ASN A 154 -18.37 3.10 8.17
CA ASN A 154 -18.74 3.86 9.35
C ASN A 154 -17.68 4.89 9.80
N GLY A 155 -16.52 4.93 9.12
CA GLY A 155 -15.40 5.81 9.39
C GLY A 155 -14.40 5.25 10.41
N PHE A 156 -14.52 3.99 10.80
CA PHE A 156 -13.55 3.26 11.62
C PHE A 156 -13.08 2.01 10.90
N ASP A 157 -11.79 1.75 10.95
CA ASP A 157 -11.22 0.58 10.29
C ASP A 157 -11.57 -0.71 11.03
N GLU A 158 -11.93 -1.75 10.28
CA GLU A 158 -11.94 -3.13 10.68
C GLU A 158 -10.57 -3.78 10.48
N ILE A 159 -10.33 -4.87 11.19
CA ILE A 159 -9.08 -5.63 11.15
C ILE A 159 -9.28 -6.90 10.32
N ILE A 160 -8.46 -7.07 9.29
CA ILE A 160 -8.59 -8.17 8.33
C ILE A 160 -7.30 -8.99 8.28
N PRO A 161 -7.22 -10.13 8.96
CA PRO A 161 -6.09 -11.06 8.81
C PRO A 161 -6.19 -11.81 7.49
N ASN A 162 -5.12 -11.81 6.70
CA ASN A 162 -5.00 -12.72 5.55
C ASN A 162 -4.56 -14.10 6.05
N THR A 163 -5.47 -15.07 5.89
CA THR A 163 -5.31 -16.46 6.35
C THR A 163 -5.52 -17.43 5.18
N PRO A 164 -4.51 -17.61 4.28
CA PRO A 164 -4.67 -18.37 3.05
C PRO A 164 -5.22 -19.79 3.28
N GLY A 165 -6.25 -20.14 2.52
CA GLY A 165 -6.92 -21.44 2.61
C GLY A 165 -8.02 -21.54 3.67
N LEU A 166 -8.25 -20.49 4.46
CA LEU A 166 -9.25 -20.42 5.53
C LEU A 166 -10.34 -19.38 5.20
N PRO A 167 -11.40 -19.26 6.01
CA PRO A 167 -12.43 -18.24 5.80
C PRO A 167 -11.86 -16.81 5.82
N LEU A 168 -12.31 -15.97 4.88
CA LEU A 168 -12.11 -14.53 4.96
C LEU A 168 -13.09 -13.94 5.97
N ALA A 169 -12.58 -13.17 6.91
CA ALA A 169 -13.38 -12.47 7.90
C ALA A 169 -12.72 -11.16 8.31
N TYR A 170 -13.52 -10.19 8.73
CA TYR A 170 -13.05 -8.98 9.38
C TYR A 170 -13.50 -8.93 10.84
N TYR A 171 -12.80 -8.12 11.63
CA TYR A 171 -13.02 -7.95 13.05
C TYR A 171 -13.27 -6.49 13.36
N THR A 172 -14.49 -6.17 13.80
CA THR A 172 -14.92 -4.81 14.17
C THR A 172 -14.70 -4.58 15.65
N LEU A 173 -13.97 -3.53 16.02
CA LEU A 173 -13.75 -3.14 17.41
C LEU A 173 -15.07 -2.62 18.02
N ILE A 174 -15.52 -3.28 19.12
CA ILE A 174 -16.72 -2.87 19.83
C ILE A 174 -16.51 -1.51 20.50
N ARG A 175 -17.44 -0.60 20.28
CA ARG A 175 -17.46 0.75 20.85
C ARG A 175 -18.73 0.98 21.66
N ASP A 176 -18.63 1.78 22.68
CA ASP A 176 -19.82 2.20 23.45
C ASP A 176 -20.63 3.27 22.70
N LYS A 177 -21.74 3.72 23.29
CA LYS A 177 -22.62 4.75 22.74
C LYS A 177 -21.94 6.13 22.51
N ASN A 178 -20.74 6.33 23.05
CA ASN A 178 -19.92 7.54 22.87
C ASN A 178 -18.73 7.28 21.93
N ASN A 179 -18.77 6.19 21.15
CA ASN A 179 -17.70 5.71 20.28
C ASN A 179 -16.39 5.32 21.01
N LYS A 180 -16.43 5.12 22.34
CA LYS A 180 -15.24 4.70 23.08
C LYS A 180 -14.98 3.21 22.89
N PRO A 181 -13.76 2.81 22.47
CA PRO A 181 -13.34 1.42 22.34
C PRO A 181 -13.47 0.62 23.64
N GLN A 182 -13.79 -0.68 23.53
CA GLN A 182 -14.07 -1.56 24.68
C GLN A 182 -13.11 -2.74 24.79
N GLY A 183 -12.04 -2.81 23.99
CA GLY A 183 -11.07 -3.91 24.04
C GLY A 183 -11.60 -5.24 23.50
N GLN A 184 -12.74 -5.26 22.84
CA GLN A 184 -13.40 -6.46 22.33
C GLN A 184 -13.77 -6.31 20.87
N PHE A 185 -13.83 -7.44 20.14
CA PHE A 185 -14.12 -7.46 18.73
C PHE A 185 -15.28 -8.39 18.39
N THR A 186 -16.08 -8.00 17.42
CA THR A 186 -17.01 -8.88 16.73
C THR A 186 -16.40 -9.39 15.43
N LYS A 187 -16.69 -10.65 15.09
CA LYS A 187 -16.23 -11.27 13.85
C LYS A 187 -17.36 -11.34 12.84
N THR A 188 -17.12 -10.84 11.62
CA THR A 188 -18.01 -11.01 10.47
C THR A 188 -17.30 -11.81 9.39
N GLN A 189 -17.88 -12.96 8.99
CA GLN A 189 -17.34 -13.80 7.93
C GLN A 189 -17.83 -13.31 6.57
N VAL A 190 -16.89 -13.10 5.64
CA VAL A 190 -17.14 -12.62 4.27
C VAL A 190 -17.23 -13.78 3.29
N ALA A 191 -16.29 -14.71 3.36
CA ALA A 191 -16.23 -15.89 2.48
C ALA A 191 -15.79 -17.14 3.24
N ALA A 192 -16.16 -18.31 2.71
CA ALA A 192 -15.80 -19.59 3.30
C ALA A 192 -14.31 -19.93 3.15
N LYS A 193 -13.64 -19.33 2.15
CA LYS A 193 -12.23 -19.55 1.84
C LYS A 193 -11.70 -18.41 0.98
N HIS A 194 -10.42 -18.11 1.12
CA HIS A 194 -9.66 -17.22 0.22
C HIS A 194 -8.22 -17.74 0.04
N GLY A 195 -7.50 -17.19 -0.95
CA GLY A 195 -6.10 -17.55 -1.24
C GLY A 195 -5.09 -16.60 -0.59
N HIS A 196 -3.84 -16.68 -1.03
CA HIS A 196 -2.83 -15.68 -0.77
C HIS A 196 -3.14 -14.42 -1.59
N GLY A 197 -2.96 -13.25 -1.01
CA GLY A 197 -3.35 -11.98 -1.63
C GLY A 197 -4.67 -11.45 -1.10
N LEU A 198 -4.68 -10.18 -0.77
CA LEU A 198 -5.85 -9.50 -0.22
C LEU A 198 -5.77 -8.01 -0.54
N GLY A 199 -6.85 -7.46 -1.07
CA GLY A 199 -7.02 -6.03 -1.32
C GLY A 199 -8.43 -5.58 -0.93
N PHE A 200 -8.63 -4.26 -0.86
CA PHE A 200 -9.93 -3.67 -0.56
C PHE A 200 -10.09 -2.33 -1.28
N GLY A 201 -11.26 -2.11 -1.88
CA GLY A 201 -11.65 -0.88 -2.55
C GLY A 201 -12.86 -1.08 -3.45
N ASP A 202 -13.47 0.00 -3.90
CA ASP A 202 -14.68 -0.01 -4.73
C ASP A 202 -14.35 -0.45 -6.17
N ILE A 203 -14.59 -1.72 -6.49
CA ILE A 203 -14.33 -2.30 -7.81
C ILE A 203 -15.42 -1.92 -8.82
N ASN A 204 -16.68 -1.91 -8.39
CA ASN A 204 -17.80 -1.74 -9.32
C ASN A 204 -18.28 -0.29 -9.45
N GLY A 205 -17.74 0.66 -8.66
CA GLY A 205 -18.08 2.08 -8.68
C GLY A 205 -19.42 2.37 -8.04
N ASP A 206 -19.85 1.56 -7.05
CA ASP A 206 -21.12 1.75 -6.35
C ASP A 206 -20.98 2.50 -5.00
N GLY A 207 -19.75 2.89 -4.66
CA GLY A 207 -19.42 3.63 -3.45
C GLY A 207 -19.18 2.75 -2.22
N ARG A 208 -19.16 1.43 -2.37
CA ARG A 208 -18.82 0.47 -1.31
C ARG A 208 -17.50 -0.22 -1.62
N GLY A 209 -16.68 -0.40 -0.60
CA GLY A 209 -15.44 -1.16 -0.77
C GLY A 209 -15.72 -2.67 -0.90
N ASP A 210 -15.07 -3.30 -1.86
CA ASP A 210 -15.12 -4.72 -2.18
C ASP A 210 -13.81 -5.39 -1.77
N PHE A 211 -13.84 -6.67 -1.43
CA PHE A 211 -12.61 -7.43 -1.21
C PHE A 211 -12.05 -7.99 -2.51
N VAL A 212 -10.78 -7.75 -2.77
CA VAL A 212 -10.01 -8.43 -3.82
C VAL A 212 -9.29 -9.62 -3.19
N VAL A 213 -9.46 -10.80 -3.78
CA VAL A 213 -8.82 -12.05 -3.38
C VAL A 213 -8.07 -12.65 -4.59
N SER A 214 -7.28 -13.70 -4.38
CA SER A 214 -6.41 -14.24 -5.44
C SER A 214 -7.14 -14.72 -6.71
N ASP A 215 -8.38 -15.15 -6.60
CA ASP A 215 -9.15 -15.75 -7.69
C ASP A 215 -10.39 -14.95 -8.13
N GLY A 216 -10.48 -13.68 -7.68
CA GLY A 216 -11.58 -12.79 -8.02
C GLY A 216 -11.81 -11.71 -6.98
N TRP A 217 -13.01 -11.20 -6.91
CA TRP A 217 -13.40 -10.19 -5.94
C TRP A 217 -14.78 -10.46 -5.36
N LEU A 218 -15.04 -9.93 -4.19
CA LEU A 218 -16.26 -10.10 -3.41
C LEU A 218 -16.95 -8.75 -3.32
N GLU A 219 -18.05 -8.60 -4.05
CA GLU A 219 -18.88 -7.41 -4.07
C GLU A 219 -19.61 -7.23 -2.73
N ALA A 220 -19.47 -6.06 -2.13
CA ALA A 220 -20.09 -5.72 -0.87
C ALA A 220 -21.61 -5.55 -0.99
N PRO A 221 -22.43 -6.26 -0.18
CA PRO A 221 -23.85 -5.97 -0.08
C PRO A 221 -24.09 -4.64 0.64
N GLU A 222 -25.29 -4.08 0.55
CA GLU A 222 -25.70 -2.91 1.36
C GLU A 222 -25.61 -3.17 2.87
N ASP A 223 -25.98 -4.37 3.29
CA ASP A 223 -25.89 -4.85 4.68
C ASP A 223 -24.71 -5.83 4.78
N ARG A 224 -23.52 -5.29 5.08
CA ARG A 224 -22.25 -6.01 5.05
C ARG A 224 -22.10 -7.03 6.19
N GLU A 225 -22.87 -6.87 7.27
CA GLU A 225 -22.82 -7.76 8.43
C GLU A 225 -23.70 -9.00 8.27
N HIS A 226 -24.87 -8.86 7.64
CA HIS A 226 -25.90 -9.91 7.66
C HIS A 226 -26.20 -10.52 6.29
N LYS A 227 -25.68 -9.94 5.19
CA LYS A 227 -25.89 -10.47 3.83
C LYS A 227 -24.60 -11.06 3.26
N ALA A 228 -24.78 -12.04 2.40
CA ALA A 228 -23.69 -12.68 1.69
C ALA A 228 -23.06 -11.71 0.68
N TRP A 229 -21.73 -11.70 0.61
CA TRP A 229 -20.95 -11.03 -0.39
C TRP A 229 -21.01 -11.83 -1.70
N ASN A 230 -21.13 -11.14 -2.83
CA ASN A 230 -21.27 -11.78 -4.14
C ASN A 230 -19.90 -11.98 -4.77
N PHE A 231 -19.53 -13.23 -5.09
CA PHE A 231 -18.22 -13.54 -5.67
C PHE A 231 -18.22 -13.43 -7.19
N HIS A 232 -17.20 -12.73 -7.73
CA HIS A 232 -16.94 -12.51 -9.14
C HIS A 232 -15.56 -13.09 -9.51
N PRO A 233 -15.51 -14.19 -10.33
CA PRO A 233 -14.26 -14.85 -10.71
C PRO A 233 -13.63 -14.19 -11.95
N ASP A 234 -13.39 -12.87 -11.92
CA ASP A 234 -13.01 -12.10 -13.10
C ASP A 234 -11.51 -12.17 -13.42
N PHE A 235 -10.70 -12.68 -12.49
CA PHE A 235 -9.25 -12.81 -12.63
C PHE A 235 -8.67 -13.94 -11.76
N ASN A 236 -7.39 -14.25 -12.03
CA ASN A 236 -6.56 -15.07 -11.15
C ASN A 236 -5.21 -14.36 -10.96
N LEU A 237 -4.90 -13.95 -9.75
CA LEU A 237 -3.72 -13.16 -9.38
C LEU A 237 -2.54 -14.01 -8.88
N GLY A 238 -2.73 -15.33 -8.72
CA GLY A 238 -1.73 -16.23 -8.16
C GLY A 238 -1.47 -15.97 -6.67
N ASP A 239 -0.20 -16.07 -6.25
CA ASP A 239 0.24 -15.76 -4.87
C ASP A 239 0.47 -14.24 -4.73
N ALA A 240 -0.61 -13.48 -4.85
CA ALA A 240 -0.60 -12.03 -4.87
C ALA A 240 -0.12 -11.41 -3.54
N SER A 241 0.36 -10.19 -3.59
CA SER A 241 0.78 -9.37 -2.43
C SER A 241 -0.34 -9.14 -1.41
N VAL A 242 0.05 -8.74 -0.22
CA VAL A 242 -0.85 -8.20 0.81
C VAL A 242 -0.32 -6.83 1.26
N PRO A 243 -0.96 -5.72 0.80
CA PRO A 243 -2.20 -5.67 0.02
C PRO A 243 -2.00 -5.89 -1.48
N VAL A 244 -3.08 -6.25 -2.19
CA VAL A 244 -3.33 -5.85 -3.56
C VAL A 244 -3.82 -4.41 -3.50
N VAL A 245 -3.17 -3.48 -4.20
CA VAL A 245 -3.62 -2.08 -4.24
C VAL A 245 -4.82 -1.96 -5.16
N VAL A 246 -5.87 -1.30 -4.70
CA VAL A 246 -7.07 -0.94 -5.48
C VAL A 246 -7.10 0.57 -5.62
N ALA A 247 -6.86 1.10 -6.82
CA ALA A 247 -6.77 2.53 -7.08
C ALA A 247 -7.02 2.87 -8.55
N ASP A 248 -7.54 4.06 -8.82
CA ASP A 248 -7.62 4.63 -10.17
C ASP A 248 -6.23 5.13 -10.59
N VAL A 249 -5.44 4.23 -11.20
CA VAL A 249 -4.04 4.50 -11.55
C VAL A 249 -3.92 5.48 -12.71
N ASN A 250 -4.78 5.34 -13.72
CA ASN A 250 -4.72 6.11 -14.96
C ASN A 250 -5.69 7.30 -14.98
N GLN A 251 -6.38 7.56 -13.87
CA GLN A 251 -7.34 8.66 -13.66
C GLN A 251 -8.52 8.62 -14.65
N ASP A 252 -8.99 7.41 -14.98
CA ASP A 252 -10.13 7.21 -15.87
C ASP A 252 -11.48 7.04 -15.15
N GLY A 253 -11.48 7.17 -13.81
CA GLY A 253 -12.65 7.06 -12.95
C GLY A 253 -13.01 5.61 -12.58
N ARG A 254 -12.12 4.66 -12.79
CA ARG A 254 -12.29 3.25 -12.42
C ARG A 254 -11.09 2.77 -11.62
N ASN A 255 -11.34 2.01 -10.58
CA ASN A 255 -10.27 1.43 -9.81
C ASN A 255 -9.65 0.23 -10.52
N ASP A 256 -8.36 0.29 -10.68
CA ASP A 256 -7.47 -0.75 -11.18
C ASP A 256 -6.92 -1.58 -10.03
N LEU A 257 -6.14 -2.64 -10.35
CA LEU A 257 -5.39 -3.39 -9.34
C LEU A 257 -3.89 -3.29 -9.62
N ILE A 258 -3.09 -3.09 -8.56
CA ILE A 258 -1.65 -3.30 -8.62
C ILE A 258 -1.33 -4.54 -7.80
N VAL A 259 -0.64 -5.50 -8.41
CA VAL A 259 -0.45 -6.85 -7.88
C VAL A 259 1.03 -7.20 -7.92
N GLY A 260 1.64 -7.40 -6.75
CA GLY A 260 2.95 -8.02 -6.63
C GLY A 260 2.82 -9.53 -6.49
N GLN A 261 3.79 -10.29 -7.00
CA GLN A 261 3.88 -11.72 -6.72
C GLN A 261 4.67 -11.92 -5.42
N GLY A 262 3.98 -12.34 -4.36
CA GLY A 262 4.58 -12.48 -3.01
C GLY A 262 5.65 -13.56 -2.94
N HIS A 263 5.53 -14.62 -3.75
CA HIS A 263 6.40 -15.81 -3.72
C HIS A 263 6.98 -16.17 -5.09
N SER A 264 6.91 -15.26 -6.07
CA SER A 264 7.42 -15.46 -7.43
C SER A 264 7.88 -14.13 -8.03
N TYR A 265 8.25 -14.15 -9.32
CA TYR A 265 8.56 -12.94 -10.07
C TYR A 265 7.31 -12.23 -10.54
N GLY A 266 7.33 -10.89 -10.50
CA GLY A 266 6.36 -10.04 -11.15
C GLY A 266 5.74 -8.98 -10.24
N LEU A 267 5.55 -7.84 -10.85
CA LEU A 267 4.73 -6.73 -10.39
C LEU A 267 3.91 -6.27 -11.59
N ASP A 268 2.61 -6.26 -11.46
CA ASP A 268 1.69 -6.06 -12.57
C ASP A 268 0.61 -5.04 -12.23
N TRP A 269 0.15 -4.31 -13.22
CA TRP A 269 -1.03 -3.47 -13.20
C TRP A 269 -2.14 -4.13 -14.00
N TYR A 270 -3.29 -4.31 -13.41
CA TYR A 270 -4.51 -4.83 -14.02
C TYR A 270 -5.45 -3.66 -14.26
N GLU A 271 -5.41 -3.12 -15.47
CA GLU A 271 -6.26 -2.01 -15.90
C GLU A 271 -7.71 -2.44 -16.02
N GLN A 272 -8.62 -1.77 -15.31
CA GLN A 272 -10.05 -2.06 -15.41
C GLN A 272 -10.64 -1.49 -16.69
N LYS A 273 -11.34 -2.31 -17.44
CA LYS A 273 -12.15 -1.91 -18.60
C LYS A 273 -13.60 -2.31 -18.39
N ARG A 274 -14.52 -1.53 -18.94
CA ARG A 274 -15.95 -1.83 -18.88
C ARG A 274 -16.54 -1.99 -20.29
N ASP A 275 -17.37 -3.00 -20.44
CA ASP A 275 -18.20 -3.24 -21.61
C ASP A 275 -19.66 -3.37 -21.12
N GLY A 276 -20.37 -2.23 -21.08
CA GLY A 276 -21.65 -2.12 -20.38
C GLY A 276 -21.50 -2.36 -18.88
N LYS A 277 -22.11 -3.45 -18.38
CA LYS A 277 -21.99 -3.87 -16.97
C LYS A 277 -20.84 -4.85 -16.72
N LEU A 278 -20.22 -5.37 -17.77
CA LEU A 278 -19.14 -6.35 -17.64
C LEU A 278 -17.84 -5.63 -17.29
N ILE A 279 -17.24 -6.03 -16.19
CA ILE A 279 -15.91 -5.61 -15.75
C ILE A 279 -14.88 -6.59 -16.31
N LYS A 280 -13.80 -6.08 -16.89
CA LYS A 280 -12.65 -6.85 -17.37
C LYS A 280 -11.37 -6.21 -16.90
N PHE A 281 -10.34 -7.02 -16.69
CA PHE A 281 -9.03 -6.54 -16.32
C PHE A 281 -8.01 -6.91 -17.40
N ILE A 282 -7.21 -5.91 -17.83
CA ILE A 282 -6.13 -6.09 -18.79
C ILE A 282 -4.83 -6.00 -18.04
N LYS A 283 -4.05 -7.08 -18.08
CA LYS A 283 -2.77 -7.16 -17.38
C LYS A 283 -1.67 -6.43 -18.14
N HIS A 284 -0.97 -5.52 -17.47
CA HIS A 284 0.24 -4.82 -17.94
C HIS A 284 1.39 -5.10 -16.97
N ALA A 285 2.55 -5.49 -17.48
CA ALA A 285 3.71 -5.71 -16.64
C ALA A 285 4.31 -4.37 -16.18
N ILE A 286 4.54 -4.20 -14.88
CA ILE A 286 5.29 -3.09 -14.30
C ILE A 286 6.77 -3.49 -14.16
N ASP A 287 7.03 -4.59 -13.47
CA ASP A 287 8.39 -5.16 -13.30
C ASP A 287 8.34 -6.70 -13.28
N PRO A 288 8.65 -7.35 -14.39
CA PRO A 288 8.68 -8.82 -14.46
C PRO A 288 9.99 -9.44 -13.96
N PHE A 289 11.00 -8.61 -13.60
CA PHE A 289 12.37 -9.08 -13.36
C PHE A 289 12.74 -9.20 -11.88
N GLN A 290 12.00 -8.56 -10.99
CA GLN A 290 12.20 -8.68 -9.55
C GLN A 290 11.16 -9.63 -8.96
N SER A 291 11.58 -10.42 -7.98
CA SER A 291 10.70 -11.36 -7.28
C SER A 291 10.23 -10.84 -5.92
N GLN A 292 9.20 -11.50 -5.39
CA GLN A 292 8.77 -11.39 -3.99
C GLN A 292 8.34 -9.96 -3.61
N TYR A 293 7.57 -9.31 -4.47
CA TYR A 293 6.82 -8.09 -4.15
C TYR A 293 5.65 -8.41 -3.22
N HIS A 294 5.98 -8.67 -1.94
CA HIS A 294 5.02 -9.21 -0.97
C HIS A 294 4.15 -8.14 -0.31
N THR A 295 4.73 -6.97 -0.03
CA THR A 295 4.04 -5.82 0.55
C THR A 295 4.24 -4.56 -0.27
N MET A 296 3.26 -3.69 -0.26
CA MET A 296 3.32 -2.42 -0.98
C MET A 296 2.43 -1.37 -0.32
N GLU A 297 2.77 -0.10 -0.55
CA GLU A 297 1.97 1.05 -0.16
C GLU A 297 1.74 1.98 -1.36
N TRP A 298 0.57 2.60 -1.41
CA TRP A 298 0.19 3.57 -2.42
C TRP A 298 0.04 4.93 -1.74
N ALA A 299 1.03 5.81 -1.91
CA ALA A 299 1.11 7.05 -1.15
C ALA A 299 1.75 8.17 -1.98
N ASP A 300 1.27 9.39 -1.84
CA ASP A 300 1.95 10.61 -2.33
C ASP A 300 3.13 10.90 -1.38
N ILE A 301 4.35 10.52 -1.79
CA ILE A 301 5.55 10.66 -0.97
C ILE A 301 6.35 11.93 -1.25
N ASP A 302 6.04 12.65 -2.32
CA ASP A 302 6.70 13.90 -2.68
C ASP A 302 5.79 15.13 -2.60
N ASN A 303 4.51 14.93 -2.24
CA ASN A 303 3.46 15.95 -2.11
C ASN A 303 3.19 16.71 -3.42
N ASP A 304 3.28 16.02 -4.56
CA ASP A 304 2.92 16.59 -5.86
C ASP A 304 1.44 16.35 -6.24
N GLY A 305 0.71 15.65 -5.40
CA GLY A 305 -0.70 15.28 -5.57
C GLY A 305 -0.91 14.03 -6.41
N GLN A 306 0.15 13.36 -6.85
CA GLN A 306 0.08 12.03 -7.47
C GLN A 306 0.59 10.99 -6.48
N MET A 307 0.06 9.79 -6.59
CA MET A 307 0.45 8.69 -5.71
C MET A 307 1.59 7.90 -6.34
N GLU A 308 2.54 7.50 -5.53
CA GLU A 308 3.58 6.54 -5.89
C GLU A 308 3.26 5.16 -5.30
N LEU A 309 3.69 4.12 -6.01
CA LEU A 309 3.74 2.77 -5.49
C LEU A 309 5.10 2.53 -4.82
N ILE A 310 5.10 2.26 -3.53
CA ILE A 310 6.30 1.93 -2.76
C ILE A 310 6.29 0.43 -2.47
N THR A 311 7.30 -0.29 -2.94
CA THR A 311 7.42 -1.74 -2.72
C THR A 311 8.86 -2.20 -2.91
N GLY A 312 9.12 -3.46 -2.61
CA GLY A 312 10.45 -4.06 -2.78
C GLY A 312 10.43 -5.57 -2.64
N LYS A 313 11.59 -6.16 -2.83
CA LYS A 313 11.78 -7.59 -2.69
C LYS A 313 11.75 -7.99 -1.20
N ARG A 314 10.85 -8.90 -0.81
CA ARG A 314 10.92 -9.55 0.49
C ARG A 314 12.21 -10.41 0.57
N TYR A 315 13.08 -10.10 1.53
CA TYR A 315 14.36 -10.79 1.65
C TYR A 315 14.20 -12.15 2.36
N ARG A 316 14.67 -13.23 1.72
CA ARG A 316 14.68 -14.60 2.25
C ARG A 316 13.31 -15.12 2.73
N ALA A 317 12.28 -14.91 1.92
CA ALA A 317 11.01 -15.57 2.16
C ALA A 317 11.18 -17.10 2.10
N HIS A 318 10.39 -17.84 2.86
CA HIS A 318 10.41 -19.31 2.94
C HIS A 318 11.81 -19.93 3.16
N ASN A 319 12.67 -19.25 3.94
CA ASN A 319 14.06 -19.67 4.23
C ASN A 319 14.92 -19.87 2.96
N GLY A 320 14.76 -19.02 1.96
CA GLY A 320 15.55 -19.05 0.76
C GLY A 320 15.13 -20.09 -0.28
N ARG A 321 13.85 -20.38 -0.41
CA ARG A 321 13.33 -21.41 -1.32
C ARG A 321 12.48 -20.88 -2.46
N ASP A 322 12.03 -19.64 -2.36
CA ASP A 322 11.18 -19.05 -3.40
C ASP A 322 12.00 -18.68 -4.65
N PRO A 323 11.36 -18.65 -5.83
CA PRO A 323 11.98 -18.13 -7.03
C PRO A 323 12.59 -16.75 -6.81
N GLY A 324 13.84 -16.55 -7.20
CA GLY A 324 14.57 -15.30 -7.04
C GLY A 324 15.04 -14.98 -5.62
N ASP A 325 14.99 -15.92 -4.67
CA ASP A 325 15.39 -15.67 -3.29
C ASP A 325 16.86 -15.24 -3.14
N ASN A 326 17.72 -15.69 -4.05
CA ASN A 326 19.13 -15.31 -4.10
C ASN A 326 19.40 -13.99 -4.84
N ASP A 327 18.37 -13.36 -5.43
CA ASP A 327 18.53 -12.07 -6.09
C ASP A 327 18.76 -10.98 -5.06
N SER A 328 19.46 -9.92 -5.46
CA SER A 328 19.77 -8.80 -4.57
C SER A 328 18.49 -8.16 -4.02
N PRO A 329 18.44 -7.88 -2.71
CA PRO A 329 17.34 -7.12 -2.13
C PRO A 329 17.27 -5.72 -2.74
N GLY A 330 16.04 -5.23 -2.87
CA GLY A 330 15.76 -3.91 -3.42
C GLY A 330 14.49 -3.32 -2.86
N LEU A 331 14.51 -2.00 -2.71
CA LEU A 331 13.38 -1.16 -2.34
C LEU A 331 13.23 -0.09 -3.42
N TYR A 332 12.02 0.12 -3.88
CA TYR A 332 11.72 0.95 -5.03
C TYR A 332 10.49 1.82 -4.78
N TYR A 333 10.39 2.93 -5.51
CA TYR A 333 9.10 3.56 -5.78
C TYR A 333 8.87 3.61 -7.29
N PHE A 334 7.60 3.52 -7.66
CA PHE A 334 7.17 3.56 -9.06
C PHE A 334 6.20 4.72 -9.23
N LYS A 335 6.45 5.55 -10.23
CA LYS A 335 5.64 6.72 -10.54
C LYS A 335 4.92 6.52 -11.87
N TRP A 336 3.62 6.76 -11.89
CA TRP A 336 2.84 6.74 -13.13
C TRP A 336 3.23 7.92 -14.01
N ASN A 337 3.52 7.69 -15.28
CA ASN A 337 3.96 8.72 -16.22
C ASN A 337 2.93 9.05 -17.32
N GLY A 338 1.70 8.55 -17.18
CA GLY A 338 0.61 8.71 -18.14
C GLY A 338 0.45 7.54 -19.12
N GLU A 339 1.44 6.63 -19.20
CA GLU A 339 1.42 5.47 -20.10
C GLU A 339 1.85 4.19 -19.38
N SER A 340 2.82 4.29 -18.49
CA SER A 340 3.42 3.18 -17.76
C SER A 340 4.00 3.64 -16.43
N PHE A 341 4.56 2.72 -15.68
CA PHE A 341 5.26 3.03 -14.43
C PHE A 341 6.75 3.21 -14.64
N THR A 342 7.30 4.32 -14.14
CA THR A 342 8.75 4.56 -14.09
C THR A 342 9.29 4.02 -12.77
N LYS A 343 10.18 3.02 -12.83
CA LYS A 343 10.86 2.44 -11.66
C LYS A 343 11.98 3.36 -11.18
N ASN A 344 11.95 3.70 -9.90
CA ASN A 344 12.99 4.47 -9.22
C ASN A 344 13.59 3.66 -8.06
N ILE A 345 14.91 3.64 -7.97
CA ILE A 345 15.62 2.84 -6.97
C ILE A 345 15.84 3.68 -5.73
N ILE A 346 15.31 3.21 -4.58
CA ILE A 346 15.60 3.77 -3.26
C ILE A 346 16.83 3.06 -2.67
N SER A 347 16.87 1.73 -2.78
CA SER A 347 18.00 0.91 -2.31
C SER A 347 18.07 -0.36 -3.16
N TYR A 348 19.28 -0.77 -3.56
CA TYR A 348 19.53 -2.01 -4.30
C TYR A 348 20.96 -2.46 -4.09
N GLY A 349 21.16 -3.77 -4.02
CA GLY A 349 22.49 -4.36 -3.91
C GLY A 349 22.49 -5.66 -3.10
N PRO A 350 23.65 -6.30 -2.94
CA PRO A 350 23.77 -7.52 -2.13
C PRO A 350 23.44 -7.24 -0.67
N PHE A 351 23.25 -8.30 0.11
CA PHE A 351 23.02 -8.22 1.56
C PHE A 351 24.04 -7.30 2.24
N GLY A 352 23.56 -6.41 3.11
CA GLY A 352 24.38 -5.39 3.79
C GLY A 352 24.58 -4.09 2.99
N VAL A 353 24.27 -4.06 1.68
CA VAL A 353 24.28 -2.88 0.82
C VAL A 353 22.86 -2.49 0.43
N GLY A 354 22.14 -3.38 -0.25
CA GLY A 354 20.74 -3.21 -0.56
C GLY A 354 19.85 -3.42 0.67
N LYS A 355 18.61 -2.97 0.60
CA LYS A 355 17.55 -3.20 1.57
C LYS A 355 16.34 -3.74 0.84
N GLY A 356 15.83 -4.87 1.31
CA GLY A 356 14.55 -5.43 0.87
C GLY A 356 13.41 -5.03 1.78
N THR A 357 12.25 -5.65 1.58
CA THR A 357 11.08 -5.49 2.46
C THR A 357 10.90 -6.71 3.36
N GLY A 358 10.03 -6.57 4.36
CA GLY A 358 9.37 -7.66 5.05
C GLY A 358 7.96 -7.89 4.52
N VAL A 359 7.01 -8.09 5.43
CA VAL A 359 5.58 -8.30 5.11
C VAL A 359 4.71 -7.08 5.42
N PHE A 360 5.26 -6.10 6.15
CA PHE A 360 4.54 -4.88 6.52
C PHE A 360 5.54 -3.71 6.61
N LEU A 361 5.35 -2.68 5.81
CA LEU A 361 6.12 -1.43 5.84
C LEU A 361 5.23 -0.25 6.19
N SER A 362 5.82 0.85 6.63
CA SER A 362 5.09 2.08 6.95
C SER A 362 5.64 3.28 6.20
N ILE A 363 4.75 4.22 5.94
CA ILE A 363 5.03 5.52 5.32
C ILE A 363 4.56 6.61 6.29
N ALA A 364 5.45 7.48 6.74
CA ALA A 364 5.12 8.54 7.69
C ALA A 364 6.06 9.74 7.56
N ASP A 365 5.60 10.92 7.92
CA ASP A 365 6.46 12.12 8.08
C ASP A 365 7.02 12.15 9.51
N LEU A 366 8.16 11.48 9.72
CA LEU A 366 8.76 11.30 11.04
C LEU A 366 9.26 12.61 11.70
N HIS A 367 9.60 13.58 10.87
CA HIS A 367 10.20 14.84 11.33
C HIS A 367 9.33 16.07 11.06
N LYS A 368 8.07 15.89 10.68
CA LYS A 368 7.12 16.97 10.36
C LYS A 368 7.65 17.93 9.28
N THR A 369 8.31 17.38 8.27
CA THR A 369 8.91 18.13 7.15
C THR A 369 7.92 18.37 6.01
N GLY A 370 6.76 17.74 6.05
CA GLY A 370 5.79 17.65 4.98
C GLY A 370 6.10 16.57 3.93
N ARG A 371 7.25 15.88 4.03
CA ARG A 371 7.62 14.75 3.17
C ARG A 371 7.50 13.45 3.92
N LYS A 372 7.12 12.40 3.24
CA LYS A 372 6.92 11.09 3.84
C LYS A 372 8.18 10.24 3.74
N ASP A 373 8.63 9.75 4.88
CA ASP A 373 9.72 8.80 5.03
C ASP A 373 9.21 7.37 4.88
N ILE A 374 10.11 6.44 4.58
CA ILE A 374 9.78 5.02 4.39
C ILE A 374 10.45 4.22 5.49
N ILE A 375 9.67 3.51 6.28
CA ILE A 375 10.11 2.69 7.40
C ILE A 375 9.96 1.21 7.01
N VAL A 376 11.07 0.48 6.98
CA VAL A 376 11.10 -0.88 6.43
C VAL A 376 11.82 -1.82 7.38
N ALA A 377 11.08 -2.78 7.91
CA ALA A 377 11.63 -3.94 8.59
C ALA A 377 11.81 -5.11 7.61
N GLY A 378 12.65 -6.05 7.95
CA GLY A 378 12.90 -7.27 7.17
C GLY A 378 14.01 -8.11 7.80
N LYS A 379 14.26 -9.30 7.28
CA LYS A 379 15.33 -10.17 7.78
C LYS A 379 16.73 -9.59 7.60
N ASP A 380 16.84 -8.49 6.88
CA ASP A 380 18.04 -7.68 6.69
C ASP A 380 18.10 -6.44 7.63
N GLY A 381 17.21 -6.38 8.64
CA GLY A 381 17.17 -5.34 9.67
C GLY A 381 16.06 -4.31 9.50
N LEU A 382 15.97 -3.38 10.47
CA LEU A 382 15.06 -2.25 10.48
C LEU A 382 15.78 -0.99 10.01
N TYR A 383 15.21 -0.32 9.02
CA TYR A 383 15.76 0.90 8.41
C TYR A 383 14.70 1.98 8.23
N VAL A 384 15.17 3.22 8.25
CA VAL A 384 14.42 4.38 7.77
C VAL A 384 15.11 4.95 6.54
N PHE A 385 14.32 5.30 5.54
CA PHE A 385 14.73 6.08 4.39
C PHE A 385 14.08 7.46 4.53
N PHE A 386 14.84 8.41 5.04
CA PHE A 386 14.38 9.79 5.18
C PHE A 386 14.33 10.48 3.83
N ASN A 387 13.17 11.00 3.50
CA ASN A 387 12.92 11.70 2.24
C ASN A 387 13.47 13.13 2.34
N GLU A 388 14.67 13.34 1.82
CA GLU A 388 15.33 14.62 1.80
C GLU A 388 14.86 15.50 0.64
N ALA A 389 14.99 16.83 0.78
CA ALA A 389 14.75 17.70 -0.36
C ALA A 389 15.73 17.36 -1.51
N PRO A 390 15.30 17.49 -2.79
CA PRO A 390 16.14 17.32 -3.95
C PRO A 390 17.39 18.20 -3.94
#